data_2ef657f21ce147e184c82e8ea0a81f04
#
_entry.id   2ef657f21ce147e184c82e8ea0a81f04
#
_cell.length_a   1.000
_cell.length_b   1.000
_cell.length_c   1.000
_cell.angle_alpha   90.00
_cell.angle_beta   90.00
_cell.angle_gamma   90.00
#
_symmetry.space_group_name_H-M   'P 1'
#
loop_
_entity.id
_entity.type
_entity.pdbx_description
1 polymer ?
#
loop_
_entity_poly.entity_id
_entity_poly.type
_entity_poly.pdbx_seq_one_letter_code
_entity_poly.pdbx_strand_id
1 'polypeptide(L)'
;MAKTCSKKRKIIICIVSIVAVIALLFGACAVYLGDYYHAITPAGESFGLQDGTPLTETIKLDNGNIVCKSENATKGLIFYPGGKVEYTAYLPLMESLAQKGILCVLVKMPFNLAVFDVNAADGIRE
;
A
#
# COMPACT_ATOMS: atom_id res chain seq x y z
N MET A 1 15.84 57.40 5.16
CA MET A 1 16.23 56.13 4.59
C MET A 1 15.94 54.87 5.44
N ALA A 2 15.25 54.96 6.57
CA ALA A 2 15.04 53.82 7.51
C ALA A 2 13.78 52.96 7.25
N LYS A 3 12.84 53.36 6.40
CA LYS A 3 11.57 52.67 6.21
C LYS A 3 11.63 51.42 5.27
N THR A 4 12.61 51.34 4.38
CA THR A 4 12.72 50.27 3.40
C THR A 4 13.29 48.98 3.98
N CYS A 5 14.18 49.09 4.98
CA CYS A 5 14.76 47.93 5.67
C CYS A 5 13.72 47.16 6.50
N SER A 6 12.76 47.87 7.11
CA SER A 6 11.67 47.29 7.92
C SER A 6 10.69 46.45 7.07
N LYS A 7 10.33 46.87 5.86
CA LYS A 7 9.41 46.14 4.97
C LYS A 7 10.06 44.84 4.44
N LYS A 8 11.31 44.88 4.00
CA LYS A 8 12.04 43.67 3.56
C LYS A 8 12.18 42.65 4.69
N ARG A 9 12.49 43.08 5.91
CA ARG A 9 12.60 42.20 7.07
C ARG A 9 11.25 41.51 7.40
N LYS A 10 10.15 42.25 7.35
CA LYS A 10 8.80 41.69 7.55
C LYS A 10 8.44 40.65 6.48
N ILE A 11 8.74 40.93 5.21
CA ILE A 11 8.51 40.01 4.11
C ILE A 11 9.33 38.73 4.31
N ILE A 12 10.61 38.84 4.68
CA ILE A 12 11.46 37.68 4.94
C ILE A 12 10.89 36.84 6.10
N ILE A 13 10.46 37.46 7.19
CA ILE A 13 9.85 36.75 8.32
C ILE A 13 8.58 36.03 7.88
N CYS A 14 7.71 36.66 7.08
CA CYS A 14 6.52 36.01 6.55
C CYS A 14 6.86 34.78 5.67
N ILE A 15 7.86 34.92 4.80
CA ILE A 15 8.28 33.79 3.94
C ILE A 15 8.83 32.65 4.79
N VAL A 16 9.69 32.94 5.75
CA VAL A 16 10.27 31.92 6.66
C VAL A 16 9.18 31.24 7.48
N SER A 17 8.18 31.98 7.99
CA SER A 17 7.07 31.37 8.74
C SER A 17 6.21 30.48 7.87
N ILE A 18 5.92 30.88 6.62
CA ILE A 18 5.17 30.04 5.67
C ILE A 18 5.94 28.76 5.37
N VAL A 19 7.25 28.85 5.09
CA VAL A 19 8.09 27.67 4.82
C VAL A 19 8.13 26.74 6.05
N ALA A 20 8.23 27.29 7.25
CA ALA A 20 8.21 26.51 8.48
C ALA A 20 6.88 25.77 8.68
N VAL A 21 5.75 26.43 8.42
CA VAL A 21 4.42 25.78 8.50
C VAL A 21 4.30 24.66 7.47
N ILE A 22 4.74 24.90 6.24
CA ILE A 22 4.73 23.88 5.19
C ILE A 22 5.59 22.68 5.60
N ALA A 23 6.80 22.92 6.11
CA ALA A 23 7.68 21.85 6.58
C ALA A 23 7.07 21.01 7.72
N LEU A 24 6.37 21.68 8.67
CA LEU A 24 5.65 20.99 9.73
C LEU A 24 4.49 20.13 9.20
N LEU A 25 3.73 20.64 8.23
CA LEU A 25 2.65 19.87 7.59
C LEU A 25 3.18 18.66 6.84
N PHE A 26 4.27 18.81 6.09
CA PHE A 26 4.93 17.66 5.42
C PHE A 26 5.47 16.64 6.42
N GLY A 27 6.08 17.09 7.51
CA GLY A 27 6.55 16.23 8.59
C GLY A 27 5.41 15.44 9.24
N ALA A 28 4.32 16.11 9.59
CA ALA A 28 3.13 15.46 10.15
C ALA A 28 2.51 14.46 9.17
N CYS A 29 2.44 14.80 7.88
CA CYS A 29 1.95 13.92 6.83
C CYS A 29 2.85 12.68 6.68
N ALA A 30 4.16 12.84 6.69
CA ALA A 30 5.11 11.73 6.60
C ALA A 30 4.98 10.76 7.78
N VAL A 31 4.83 11.27 9.00
CA VAL A 31 4.60 10.46 10.20
C VAL A 31 3.26 9.73 10.08
N TYR A 32 2.20 10.41 9.65
CA TYR A 32 0.88 9.81 9.48
C TYR A 32 0.88 8.68 8.44
N LEU A 33 1.58 8.84 7.32
CA LEU A 33 1.69 7.82 6.27
C LEU A 33 2.60 6.65 6.68
N GLY A 34 3.58 6.90 7.54
CA GLY A 34 4.48 5.88 8.07
C GLY A 34 3.87 5.01 9.18
N ASP A 35 2.81 5.48 9.83
CA ASP A 35 2.11 4.73 10.87
C ASP A 35 1.00 3.87 10.24
N TYR A 36 1.29 2.57 9.99
CA TYR A 36 0.35 1.61 9.43
C TYR A 36 0.43 0.27 10.14
N TYR A 37 -0.63 -0.53 10.05
CA TYR A 37 -0.71 -1.84 10.67
C TYR A 37 0.09 -2.86 9.85
N HIS A 38 1.10 -3.46 10.50
CA HIS A 38 1.93 -4.51 9.90
C HIS A 38 1.21 -5.86 9.88
N ALA A 39 1.54 -6.69 8.90
CA ALA A 39 1.10 -8.07 8.87
C ALA A 39 1.75 -8.84 10.05
N ILE A 40 0.94 -9.61 10.77
CA ILE A 40 1.42 -10.44 11.88
C ILE A 40 2.09 -11.72 11.35
N THR A 41 1.69 -12.19 10.17
CA THR A 41 2.24 -13.39 9.54
C THR A 41 3.35 -12.99 8.57
N PRO A 42 4.57 -13.54 8.69
CA PRO A 42 5.63 -13.30 7.70
C PRO A 42 5.15 -13.72 6.31
N ALA A 43 5.42 -12.86 5.31
CA ALA A 43 5.15 -13.20 3.92
C ALA A 43 5.98 -14.43 3.53
N GLY A 44 5.34 -15.59 3.41
CA GLY A 44 6.00 -16.86 3.09
C GLY A 44 5.53 -18.06 3.93
N GLU A 45 4.80 -17.85 5.01
CA GLU A 45 4.12 -18.94 5.70
C GLU A 45 2.75 -19.14 5.07
N SER A 46 2.61 -20.19 4.26
CA SER A 46 1.35 -20.58 3.63
C SER A 46 0.33 -20.95 4.71
N PHE A 47 -0.74 -20.18 4.81
CA PHE A 47 -1.82 -20.39 5.77
C PHE A 47 -2.83 -21.42 5.24
N GLY A 48 -2.38 -22.57 4.85
CA GLY A 48 -3.26 -23.58 4.24
C GLY A 48 -2.62 -24.93 4.07
N LEU A 49 -1.78 -25.34 5.04
CA LEU A 49 -1.26 -26.68 5.06
C LEU A 49 -2.29 -27.63 5.69
N GLN A 50 -3.18 -28.21 4.87
CA GLN A 50 -3.70 -29.54 5.15
C GLN A 50 -2.75 -30.53 4.47
N ASP A 51 -2.12 -31.38 5.25
CA ASP A 51 -1.23 -32.48 4.81
C ASP A 51 0.08 -32.09 4.09
N GLY A 52 0.63 -30.90 4.33
CA GLY A 52 2.00 -30.55 3.88
C GLY A 52 2.13 -30.16 2.39
N THR A 53 1.05 -30.18 1.61
CA THR A 53 1.04 -29.70 0.24
C THR A 53 0.36 -28.33 0.15
N PRO A 54 0.98 -27.31 -0.47
CA PRO A 54 0.30 -26.06 -0.73
C PRO A 54 -0.85 -26.30 -1.72
N LEU A 55 -2.09 -26.10 -1.28
CA LEU A 55 -3.29 -26.23 -2.13
C LEU A 55 -3.41 -25.07 -3.14
N THR A 56 -2.57 -24.06 -3.00
CA THR A 56 -2.56 -22.85 -3.84
C THR A 56 -1.13 -22.47 -4.17
N GLU A 57 -0.91 -22.03 -5.40
CA GLU A 57 0.34 -21.42 -5.81
C GLU A 57 0.29 -19.92 -5.54
N THR A 58 1.23 -19.43 -4.74
CA THR A 58 1.37 -18.00 -4.42
C THR A 58 2.61 -17.46 -5.13
N ILE A 59 2.42 -16.53 -6.05
CA ILE A 59 3.47 -15.93 -6.88
C ILE A 59 3.54 -14.43 -6.59
N LYS A 60 4.72 -13.95 -6.25
CA LYS A 60 4.99 -12.51 -6.15
C LYS A 60 5.54 -11.99 -7.47
N LEU A 61 4.87 -11.01 -8.05
CA LEU A 61 5.26 -10.36 -9.30
C LEU A 61 6.33 -9.28 -9.06
N ASP A 62 7.04 -8.88 -10.12
CA ASP A 62 8.10 -7.85 -10.06
C ASP A 62 7.60 -6.48 -9.58
N ASN A 63 6.35 -6.13 -9.88
CA ASN A 63 5.68 -4.92 -9.39
C ASN A 63 5.28 -5.01 -7.90
N GLY A 64 5.50 -6.17 -7.27
CA GLY A 64 5.18 -6.44 -5.87
C GLY A 64 3.75 -6.92 -5.61
N ASN A 65 2.90 -7.05 -6.62
CA ASN A 65 1.60 -7.70 -6.51
C ASN A 65 1.77 -9.19 -6.20
N ILE A 66 0.79 -9.78 -5.53
CA ILE A 66 0.81 -11.21 -5.20
C ILE A 66 -0.39 -11.87 -5.88
N VAL A 67 -0.11 -12.96 -6.59
CA VAL A 67 -1.13 -13.80 -7.24
C VAL A 67 -1.26 -15.09 -6.47
N CYS A 68 -2.47 -15.41 -6.01
CA CYS A 68 -2.80 -16.69 -5.40
C CYS A 68 -3.74 -17.44 -6.36
N LYS A 69 -3.32 -18.58 -6.85
CA LYS A 69 -4.11 -19.40 -7.78
C LYS A 69 -4.21 -20.83 -7.34
N SER A 70 -5.29 -21.49 -7.75
CA SER A 70 -5.49 -22.92 -7.73
C SER A 70 -5.62 -23.44 -9.16
N GLU A 71 -5.30 -24.70 -9.40
CA GLU A 71 -5.37 -25.32 -10.74
C GLU A 71 -6.75 -25.22 -11.40
N ASN A 72 -7.82 -25.16 -10.59
CA ASN A 72 -9.21 -25.14 -11.05
C ASN A 72 -9.87 -23.76 -10.95
N ALA A 73 -9.10 -22.69 -11.00
CA ALA A 73 -9.64 -21.32 -10.90
C ALA A 73 -10.53 -21.00 -12.13
N THR A 74 -11.80 -20.68 -11.88
CA THR A 74 -12.79 -20.30 -12.91
C THR A 74 -13.21 -18.85 -12.84
N LYS A 75 -12.83 -18.15 -11.77
CA LYS A 75 -13.16 -16.73 -11.51
C LYS A 75 -11.90 -15.99 -11.10
N GLY A 76 -11.85 -14.68 -11.39
CA GLY A 76 -10.78 -13.79 -10.97
C GLY A 76 -11.28 -12.75 -9.98
N LEU A 77 -10.45 -12.41 -8.99
CA LEU A 77 -10.64 -11.34 -8.02
C LEU A 77 -9.39 -10.48 -7.98
N ILE A 78 -9.52 -9.18 -8.21
CA ILE A 78 -8.49 -8.19 -7.95
C ILE A 78 -8.83 -7.52 -6.63
N PHE A 79 -7.93 -7.62 -5.65
CA PHE A 79 -8.16 -7.13 -4.31
C PHE A 79 -7.30 -5.90 -4.01
N TYR A 80 -7.95 -4.79 -3.70
CA TYR A 80 -7.34 -3.56 -3.22
C TYR A 80 -7.33 -3.56 -1.69
N PRO A 81 -6.17 -3.56 -1.04
CA PRO A 81 -6.08 -3.61 0.42
C PRO A 81 -6.66 -2.36 1.07
N GLY A 82 -7.13 -2.50 2.30
CA GLY A 82 -7.60 -1.39 3.12
C GLY A 82 -6.49 -0.38 3.45
N GLY A 83 -6.90 0.87 3.68
CA GLY A 83 -5.95 1.95 3.98
C GLY A 83 -5.21 1.74 5.29
N LYS A 84 -3.92 2.08 5.31
CA LYS A 84 -3.02 1.96 6.47
C LYS A 84 -2.86 0.53 7.01
N VAL A 85 -3.05 -0.49 6.16
CA VAL A 85 -2.80 -1.89 6.48
C VAL A 85 -1.80 -2.45 5.49
N GLU A 86 -0.79 -3.16 5.97
CA GLU A 86 0.15 -3.85 5.09
C GLU A 86 -0.60 -4.87 4.23
N TYR A 87 -0.44 -4.79 2.90
CA TYR A 87 -1.21 -5.60 1.97
C TYR A 87 -1.05 -7.11 2.19
N THR A 88 0.11 -7.53 2.68
CA THR A 88 0.41 -8.95 3.00
C THR A 88 -0.45 -9.50 4.14
N ALA A 89 -1.05 -8.64 4.98
CA ALA A 89 -2.01 -9.07 6.02
C ALA A 89 -3.26 -9.74 5.43
N TYR A 90 -3.57 -9.48 4.16
CA TYR A 90 -4.71 -10.09 3.47
C TYR A 90 -4.37 -11.40 2.76
N LEU A 91 -3.09 -11.83 2.78
CA LEU A 91 -2.63 -13.03 2.09
C LEU A 91 -3.40 -14.30 2.53
N PRO A 92 -3.64 -14.56 3.83
CA PRO A 92 -4.42 -15.74 4.24
C PRO A 92 -5.83 -15.76 3.68
N LEU A 93 -6.46 -14.58 3.54
CA LEU A 93 -7.78 -14.47 2.90
C LEU A 93 -7.71 -14.80 1.41
N MET A 94 -6.70 -14.30 0.70
CA MET A 94 -6.51 -14.56 -0.74
C MET A 94 -6.26 -16.06 -0.99
N GLU A 95 -5.44 -16.69 -0.16
CA GLU A 95 -5.18 -18.13 -0.23
C GLU A 95 -6.45 -18.96 0.03
N SER A 96 -7.26 -18.58 1.02
CA SER A 96 -8.54 -19.24 1.30
C SER A 96 -9.53 -19.14 0.14
N LEU A 97 -9.54 -18.00 -0.57
CA LEU A 97 -10.36 -17.80 -1.76
C LEU A 97 -9.81 -18.58 -2.96
N ALA A 98 -8.51 -18.65 -3.12
CA ALA A 98 -7.87 -19.42 -4.17
C ALA A 98 -8.17 -20.92 -4.02
N GLN A 99 -8.19 -21.47 -2.80
CA GLN A 99 -8.62 -22.85 -2.52
C GLN A 99 -10.06 -23.13 -2.97
N LYS A 100 -10.91 -22.08 -3.05
CA LYS A 100 -12.29 -22.18 -3.54
C LYS A 100 -12.42 -22.00 -5.07
N GLY A 101 -11.30 -22.01 -5.80
CA GLY A 101 -11.29 -21.89 -7.26
C GLY A 101 -11.39 -20.43 -7.75
N ILE A 102 -10.91 -19.47 -6.97
CA ILE A 102 -10.87 -18.06 -7.35
C ILE A 102 -9.39 -17.64 -7.53
N LEU A 103 -9.03 -17.20 -8.74
CA LEU A 103 -7.73 -16.57 -8.96
C LEU A 103 -7.71 -15.21 -8.27
N CYS A 104 -6.88 -15.03 -7.26
CA CYS A 104 -6.80 -13.80 -6.50
C CYS A 104 -5.54 -13.01 -6.83
N VAL A 105 -5.68 -11.74 -7.14
CA VAL A 105 -4.56 -10.79 -7.31
C VAL A 105 -4.63 -9.75 -6.20
N LEU A 106 -3.69 -9.82 -5.28
CA LEU A 106 -3.53 -8.87 -4.19
C LEU A 106 -2.60 -7.75 -4.64
N VAL A 107 -3.14 -6.56 -4.74
CA VAL A 107 -2.43 -5.40 -5.31
C VAL A 107 -1.63 -4.69 -4.22
N LYS A 108 -0.35 -4.41 -4.51
CA LYS A 108 0.50 -3.59 -3.65
C LYS A 108 0.22 -2.12 -3.91
N MET A 109 -0.17 -1.38 -2.87
CA MET A 109 -0.49 0.04 -2.97
C MET A 109 0.63 0.93 -2.45
N PRO A 110 0.91 2.08 -3.10
CA PRO A 110 1.82 3.09 -2.55
C PRO A 110 1.34 3.56 -1.18
N PHE A 111 2.26 3.64 -0.22
CA PHE A 111 1.98 4.05 1.16
C PHE A 111 0.83 3.29 1.86
N ASN A 112 0.52 2.06 1.41
CA ASN A 112 -0.63 1.27 1.87
C ASN A 112 -1.97 2.03 1.76
N LEU A 113 -2.13 2.83 0.71
CA LEU A 113 -3.34 3.62 0.44
C LEU A 113 -3.76 3.49 -1.02
N ALA A 114 -4.91 2.87 -1.28
CA ALA A 114 -5.44 2.64 -2.64
C ALA A 114 -5.73 3.94 -3.42
N VAL A 115 -5.93 5.06 -2.72
CA VAL A 115 -6.19 6.37 -3.34
C VAL A 115 -5.01 6.88 -4.18
N PHE A 116 -3.79 6.40 -3.92
CA PHE A 116 -2.60 6.81 -4.68
C PHE A 116 -2.38 6.03 -5.97
N ASP A 117 -3.12 4.93 -6.18
CA ASP A 117 -3.07 4.15 -7.42
C ASP A 117 -4.41 3.46 -7.67
N VAL A 118 -5.41 4.26 -8.02
CA VAL A 118 -6.79 3.77 -8.27
C VAL A 118 -6.87 2.91 -9.52
N ASN A 119 -5.92 3.04 -10.44
CA ASN A 119 -5.87 2.34 -11.72
C ASN A 119 -4.88 1.15 -11.72
N ALA A 120 -4.39 0.74 -10.55
CA ALA A 120 -3.43 -0.37 -10.44
C ALA A 120 -3.91 -1.68 -11.08
N ALA A 121 -5.23 -1.87 -11.22
CA ALA A 121 -5.82 -3.02 -11.90
C ALA A 121 -5.61 -3.02 -13.43
N ASP A 122 -5.35 -1.87 -14.05
CA ASP A 122 -5.22 -1.79 -15.52
C ASP A 122 -4.00 -2.55 -16.03
N GLY A 123 -2.91 -2.61 -15.26
CA GLY A 123 -1.72 -3.40 -15.55
C GLY A 123 -1.82 -4.90 -15.25
N ILE A 124 -2.99 -5.38 -14.77
CA ILE A 124 -3.18 -6.81 -14.41
C ILE A 124 -3.91 -7.57 -15.52
N ARG A 125 -4.48 -6.87 -16.51
CA ARG A 125 -5.31 -7.44 -17.58
C ARG A 125 -4.52 -8.06 -18.74
N GLU A 126 -3.22 -7.87 -18.78
CA GLU A 126 -2.29 -8.46 -19.75
C GLU A 126 -1.59 -9.67 -19.11
#